data_3eec5d2001a8a28b45f556b1925bbabc
#
_entry.id   3eec5d2001a8a28b45f556b1925bbabc
#
_cell.length_a   1.000
_cell.length_b   1.000
_cell.length_c   1.000
_cell.angle_alpha   90.00
_cell.angle_beta   90.00
_cell.angle_gamma   90.00
#
_symmetry.space_group_name_H-M   'P 1'
#
loop_
_entity.id
_entity.type
_entity.pdbx_description
1 polymer ?
#
loop_
_entity_poly.entity_id
_entity_poly.type
_entity_poly.pdbx_seq_one_letter_code
_entity_poly.pdbx_strand_id
1 'polypeptide(L)'
;MSANRQLFINGKIFTSDSGRPYADAMAVENGRIMWIGPQAEMPETFRAAPSSAVNAEAPEVTDLGGRRVIPGFIDAHMHPVMLADMRKQITVMPPEINSIEELKTAIQKRRCEQRRGEWISGWGYDEHGLKEQRSPTRYDLDQACSDSPVYMLRTCAHICCVNSMALKLAGIDRNTPDPPGGEIERSEDGEPTGVLRENARSLVSVLLPPESREQKIQNLLELGELLTSQGITAICDMGNLDREDNFPIYKAAEERGFHQHVGVYYMWDFFADDKDFHIPPEYLDRKQNIFAAGLKLIGDGSVSGRTAWMDRPYPGSGGDCGISVCSDSLVESAVSFCKENHCQLSMHAMGGRAISRMVDRACREAGWTLEGIPYVRIEHATDPSDDSLEKAAAHGISLVTQPIFLYAESRSYLDNLGGEWTKQCYPIRHILDKGVTLGFSTDAPATFWAVPSDPFPGIKLAVTRTAADGTDCGKGQAIDVETAVTLYTAGAAQAAGFPELGRLLPGYHADFAVLSDDILNIPPEEIDQIRVEETYIGGKCVYRRMPQQ
;
A
#
# COMPACT_ATOMS: atom_id res chain seq x y z
N MET A 1 37.30 3.24 -8.70
CA MET A 1 36.71 2.50 -7.58
C MET A 1 36.76 1.04 -7.96
N SER A 2 37.19 0.12 -7.07
CA SER A 2 37.11 -1.32 -7.31
C SER A 2 35.64 -1.69 -7.43
N ALA A 3 35.28 -2.56 -8.39
CA ALA A 3 33.90 -3.04 -8.54
C ALA A 3 33.51 -3.82 -7.27
N ASN A 4 32.38 -3.47 -6.65
CA ASN A 4 31.83 -4.23 -5.53
C ASN A 4 31.22 -5.53 -6.10
N ARG A 5 31.87 -6.66 -5.84
CA ARG A 5 31.49 -7.99 -6.34
C ARG A 5 31.03 -8.87 -5.19
N GLN A 6 29.84 -9.47 -5.35
CA GLN A 6 29.22 -10.32 -4.33
C GLN A 6 28.74 -11.63 -4.96
N LEU A 7 28.85 -12.71 -4.21
CA LEU A 7 28.30 -14.02 -4.56
C LEU A 7 27.33 -14.44 -3.47
N PHE A 8 26.11 -14.77 -3.87
CA PHE A 8 25.10 -15.40 -3.03
C PHE A 8 25.00 -16.86 -3.45
N ILE A 9 25.23 -17.79 -2.53
CA ILE A 9 25.31 -19.23 -2.81
C ILE A 9 24.41 -20.03 -1.88
N ASN A 10 24.13 -21.29 -2.27
CA ASN A 10 23.38 -22.23 -1.45
C ASN A 10 21.99 -21.67 -1.05
N GLY A 11 21.26 -21.08 -1.99
CA GLY A 11 19.91 -20.58 -1.80
C GLY A 11 18.85 -21.44 -2.45
N LYS A 12 17.57 -21.24 -2.06
CA LYS A 12 16.40 -21.69 -2.83
C LYS A 12 15.79 -20.46 -3.49
N ILE A 13 16.37 -20.02 -4.61
CA ILE A 13 16.01 -18.76 -5.25
C ILE A 13 14.84 -18.96 -6.20
N PHE A 14 13.73 -18.25 -5.97
CA PHE A 14 12.65 -18.07 -6.93
C PHE A 14 12.86 -16.74 -7.65
N THR A 15 12.87 -16.75 -8.98
CA THR A 15 13.30 -15.59 -9.77
C THR A 15 12.16 -14.70 -10.25
N SER A 16 10.91 -15.15 -10.15
CA SER A 16 9.73 -14.57 -10.80
C SER A 16 9.87 -14.43 -12.33
N ASP A 17 10.70 -15.28 -12.93
CA ASP A 17 10.87 -15.39 -14.40
C ASP A 17 10.51 -16.78 -14.90
N SER A 18 9.57 -16.85 -15.84
CA SER A 18 9.10 -18.13 -16.40
C SER A 18 10.18 -18.88 -17.21
N GLY A 19 11.17 -18.17 -17.73
CA GLY A 19 12.27 -18.77 -18.50
C GLY A 19 13.28 -19.51 -17.62
N ARG A 20 13.45 -19.06 -16.37
CA ARG A 20 14.30 -19.69 -15.35
C ARG A 20 13.72 -19.46 -13.96
N PRO A 21 12.67 -20.19 -13.57
CA PRO A 21 11.96 -19.90 -12.32
C PRO A 21 12.78 -20.15 -11.04
N TYR A 22 13.82 -21.00 -11.13
CA TYR A 22 14.63 -21.38 -9.96
C TYR A 22 16.12 -21.29 -10.22
N ALA A 23 16.83 -20.94 -9.14
CA ALA A 23 18.30 -20.94 -9.06
C ALA A 23 18.72 -21.29 -7.61
N ASP A 24 20.03 -21.52 -7.41
CA ASP A 24 20.61 -21.72 -6.08
C ASP A 24 21.82 -20.80 -5.81
N ALA A 25 22.25 -20.04 -6.82
CA ALA A 25 23.32 -19.05 -6.68
C ALA A 25 23.14 -17.85 -7.63
N MET A 26 23.74 -16.73 -7.24
CA MET A 26 23.69 -15.46 -7.95
C MET A 26 25.00 -14.70 -7.79
N ALA A 27 25.52 -14.09 -8.87
CA ALA A 27 26.66 -13.18 -8.86
C ALA A 27 26.19 -11.75 -9.12
N VAL A 28 26.61 -10.83 -8.27
CA VAL A 28 26.23 -9.41 -8.29
C VAL A 28 27.47 -8.54 -8.45
N GLU A 29 27.39 -7.51 -9.29
CA GLU A 29 28.45 -6.50 -9.42
C GLU A 29 27.82 -5.11 -9.49
N ASN A 30 28.26 -4.20 -8.63
CA ASN A 30 27.74 -2.84 -8.53
C ASN A 30 26.20 -2.77 -8.39
N GLY A 31 25.61 -3.67 -7.59
CA GLY A 31 24.19 -3.72 -7.34
C GLY A 31 23.34 -4.39 -8.43
N ARG A 32 23.96 -4.89 -9.51
CA ARG A 32 23.29 -5.56 -10.62
C ARG A 32 23.60 -7.05 -10.65
N ILE A 33 22.61 -7.85 -10.96
CA ILE A 33 22.80 -9.28 -11.17
C ILE A 33 23.57 -9.48 -12.49
N MET A 34 24.73 -10.12 -12.41
CA MET A 34 25.54 -10.43 -13.58
C MET A 34 25.31 -11.87 -14.07
N TRP A 35 24.96 -12.75 -13.13
CA TRP A 35 24.66 -14.15 -13.41
C TRP A 35 23.74 -14.71 -12.32
N ILE A 36 22.86 -15.63 -12.69
CA ILE A 36 22.01 -16.38 -11.77
C ILE A 36 21.73 -17.77 -12.36
N GLY A 37 21.77 -18.82 -11.54
CA GLY A 37 21.53 -20.18 -12.00
C GLY A 37 21.98 -21.24 -10.99
N PRO A 38 22.11 -22.52 -11.44
CA PRO A 38 22.67 -23.56 -10.61
C PRO A 38 24.13 -23.26 -10.22
N GLN A 39 24.46 -23.33 -8.93
CA GLN A 39 25.81 -23.01 -8.42
C GLN A 39 26.91 -23.82 -9.11
N ALA A 40 26.60 -25.07 -9.49
CA ALA A 40 27.53 -25.93 -10.24
C ALA A 40 27.90 -25.34 -11.61
N GLU A 41 27.01 -24.59 -12.23
CA GLU A 41 27.17 -23.96 -13.55
C GLU A 41 27.76 -22.55 -13.49
N MET A 42 28.02 -22.01 -12.27
CA MET A 42 28.56 -20.65 -12.11
C MET A 42 29.92 -20.53 -12.80
N PRO A 43 30.08 -19.57 -13.74
CA PRO A 43 31.37 -19.33 -14.42
C PRO A 43 32.49 -19.00 -13.44
N GLU A 44 33.70 -19.53 -13.71
CA GLU A 44 34.88 -19.27 -12.87
C GLU A 44 35.24 -17.78 -12.78
N THR A 45 34.91 -17.00 -13.80
CA THR A 45 35.11 -15.54 -13.81
C THR A 45 34.40 -14.81 -12.66
N PHE A 46 33.36 -15.40 -12.09
CA PHE A 46 32.67 -14.86 -10.91
C PHE A 46 33.26 -15.40 -9.61
N ARG A 47 33.89 -16.58 -9.61
CA ARG A 47 34.46 -17.23 -8.41
C ARG A 47 35.86 -16.70 -8.07
N ALA A 48 36.62 -16.29 -9.07
CA ALA A 48 38.01 -15.83 -8.90
C ALA A 48 38.14 -14.30 -8.92
N ALA A 49 39.17 -13.78 -8.25
CA ALA A 49 39.60 -12.41 -8.48
C ALA A 49 40.00 -12.23 -9.95
N PRO A 50 39.67 -11.11 -10.63
CA PRO A 50 40.07 -10.89 -12.02
C PRO A 50 41.61 -10.93 -12.14
N SER A 51 42.09 -11.82 -12.96
CA SER A 51 43.57 -12.08 -13.12
C SER A 51 44.34 -10.91 -13.76
N SER A 52 43.65 -9.88 -14.25
CA SER A 52 44.22 -8.76 -15.01
C SER A 52 44.24 -7.41 -14.24
N ALA A 53 43.64 -7.33 -13.04
CA ALA A 53 43.61 -6.08 -12.28
C ALA A 53 44.57 -6.15 -11.07
N VAL A 54 45.56 -5.28 -11.07
CA VAL A 54 46.42 -5.05 -9.89
C VAL A 54 45.50 -4.46 -8.80
N ASN A 55 45.23 -5.21 -7.71
CA ASN A 55 44.34 -4.90 -6.58
C ASN A 55 42.85 -5.28 -6.77
N ALA A 56 42.47 -6.28 -7.59
CA ALA A 56 41.12 -6.79 -7.57
C ALA A 56 40.90 -7.64 -6.31
N GLU A 57 39.95 -7.23 -5.47
CA GLU A 57 39.52 -7.99 -4.31
C GLU A 57 38.71 -9.22 -4.74
N ALA A 58 38.80 -10.29 -3.97
CA ALA A 58 37.93 -11.44 -4.13
C ALA A 58 36.48 -11.03 -3.85
N PRO A 59 35.47 -11.66 -4.53
CA PRO A 59 34.08 -11.34 -4.25
C PRO A 59 33.71 -11.65 -2.80
N GLU A 60 32.88 -10.81 -2.20
CA GLU A 60 32.24 -11.13 -0.92
C GLU A 60 31.27 -12.29 -1.11
N VAL A 61 31.40 -13.34 -0.31
CA VAL A 61 30.56 -14.54 -0.43
C VAL A 61 29.59 -14.60 0.73
N THR A 62 28.29 -14.63 0.41
CA THR A 62 27.18 -14.83 1.36
C THR A 62 26.57 -16.22 1.13
N ASP A 63 26.66 -17.10 2.13
CA ASP A 63 25.96 -18.38 2.16
C ASP A 63 24.52 -18.16 2.63
N LEU A 64 23.56 -18.46 1.74
CA LEU A 64 22.13 -18.34 2.02
C LEU A 64 21.58 -19.49 2.88
N GLY A 65 22.37 -20.54 3.14
CA GLY A 65 22.03 -21.63 4.06
C GLY A 65 20.78 -22.45 3.68
N GLY A 66 20.49 -22.57 2.40
CA GLY A 66 19.29 -23.29 1.89
C GLY A 66 17.97 -22.54 2.11
N ARG A 67 18.03 -21.27 2.54
CA ARG A 67 16.82 -20.43 2.76
C ARG A 67 16.16 -20.04 1.44
N ARG A 68 14.82 -19.81 1.52
CA ARG A 68 14.04 -19.31 0.39
C ARG A 68 14.40 -17.83 0.13
N VAL A 69 14.66 -17.54 -1.15
CA VAL A 69 14.89 -16.18 -1.66
C VAL A 69 13.84 -15.90 -2.73
N ILE A 70 13.29 -14.70 -2.69
CA ILE A 70 12.34 -14.17 -3.69
C ILE A 70 12.81 -12.78 -4.13
N PRO A 71 12.42 -12.27 -5.32
CA PRO A 71 12.61 -10.85 -5.64
C PRO A 71 11.98 -9.99 -4.54
N GLY A 72 12.54 -8.81 -4.30
CA GLY A 72 11.94 -7.86 -3.39
C GLY A 72 10.50 -7.55 -3.79
N PHE A 73 9.61 -7.48 -2.80
CA PHE A 73 8.23 -7.09 -3.04
C PHE A 73 8.15 -5.65 -3.54
N ILE A 74 7.19 -5.40 -4.41
CA ILE A 74 6.83 -4.08 -4.92
C ILE A 74 5.40 -3.80 -4.52
N ASP A 75 5.18 -2.82 -3.67
CA ASP A 75 3.83 -2.35 -3.40
C ASP A 75 3.42 -1.34 -4.47
N ALA A 76 2.63 -1.81 -5.43
CA ALA A 76 2.29 -1.01 -6.60
C ALA A 76 1.28 0.12 -6.31
N HIS A 77 0.69 0.19 -5.12
CA HIS A 77 -0.30 1.20 -4.74
C HIS A 77 -0.36 1.36 -3.22
N MET A 78 0.18 2.43 -2.71
CA MET A 78 0.03 2.81 -1.30
C MET A 78 0.13 4.34 -1.14
N HIS A 79 -0.10 4.83 0.07
CA HIS A 79 0.05 6.23 0.46
C HIS A 79 1.12 6.35 1.56
N PRO A 80 2.42 6.27 1.20
CA PRO A 80 3.49 6.08 2.18
C PRO A 80 3.67 7.26 3.14
N VAL A 81 3.54 8.50 2.65
CA VAL A 81 3.67 9.68 3.51
C VAL A 81 2.55 9.70 4.55
N MET A 82 1.30 9.42 4.12
CA MET A 82 0.16 9.29 5.03
C MET A 82 0.37 8.14 6.03
N LEU A 83 0.81 6.98 5.58
CA LEU A 83 1.10 5.83 6.45
C LEU A 83 2.20 6.15 7.47
N ALA A 84 3.27 6.85 7.04
CA ALA A 84 4.37 7.25 7.91
C ALA A 84 3.90 8.13 9.08
N ASP A 85 3.03 9.08 8.79
CA ASP A 85 2.43 9.98 9.78
C ASP A 85 1.44 9.24 10.70
N MET A 86 0.60 8.37 10.13
CA MET A 86 -0.38 7.59 10.90
C MET A 86 0.28 6.56 11.83
N ARG A 87 1.45 6.01 11.49
CA ARG A 87 2.21 5.12 12.37
C ARG A 87 2.67 5.75 13.67
N LYS A 88 2.72 7.07 13.75
CA LYS A 88 2.98 7.79 15.01
C LYS A 88 1.76 7.82 15.93
N GLN A 89 0.60 7.46 15.42
CA GLN A 89 -0.65 7.42 16.13
C GLN A 89 -0.94 6.00 16.66
N ILE A 90 -1.92 5.88 17.56
CA ILE A 90 -2.41 4.59 18.02
C ILE A 90 -3.30 4.01 16.92
N THR A 91 -2.94 2.84 16.39
CA THR A 91 -3.77 2.13 15.41
C THR A 91 -4.82 1.30 16.15
N VAL A 92 -6.11 1.67 16.02
CA VAL A 92 -7.23 1.01 16.71
C VAL A 92 -7.89 0.02 15.75
N MET A 93 -7.15 -1.01 15.35
CA MET A 93 -7.57 -1.99 14.34
C MET A 93 -7.16 -3.42 14.73
N PRO A 94 -7.89 -4.43 14.22
CA PRO A 94 -7.49 -5.83 14.35
C PRO A 94 -6.13 -6.09 13.68
N PRO A 95 -5.37 -7.08 14.16
CA PRO A 95 -5.66 -7.91 15.33
C PRO A 95 -5.24 -7.28 16.67
N GLU A 96 -4.65 -6.07 16.66
CA GLU A 96 -4.00 -5.49 17.85
C GLU A 96 -4.98 -4.92 18.88
N ILE A 97 -6.02 -4.19 18.43
CA ILE A 97 -7.01 -3.55 19.30
C ILE A 97 -8.42 -3.93 18.83
N ASN A 98 -9.13 -4.67 19.67
CA ASN A 98 -10.48 -5.19 19.42
C ASN A 98 -11.48 -4.79 20.52
N SER A 99 -11.06 -3.97 21.48
CA SER A 99 -11.91 -3.55 22.60
C SER A 99 -11.54 -2.16 23.11
N ILE A 100 -12.49 -1.48 23.77
CA ILE A 100 -12.25 -0.19 24.43
C ILE A 100 -11.22 -0.34 25.57
N GLU A 101 -11.16 -1.48 26.25
CA GLU A 101 -10.17 -1.72 27.31
C GLU A 101 -8.74 -1.82 26.74
N GLU A 102 -8.56 -2.47 25.57
CA GLU A 102 -7.26 -2.51 24.88
C GLU A 102 -6.87 -1.11 24.38
N LEU A 103 -7.83 -0.34 23.84
CA LEU A 103 -7.61 1.06 23.46
C LEU A 103 -7.15 1.89 24.66
N LYS A 104 -7.80 1.76 25.82
CA LYS A 104 -7.40 2.47 27.05
C LYS A 104 -5.96 2.10 27.45
N THR A 105 -5.61 0.83 27.36
CA THR A 105 -4.25 0.35 27.65
C THR A 105 -3.23 0.97 26.69
N ALA A 106 -3.54 1.04 25.41
CA ALA A 106 -2.68 1.67 24.40
C ALA A 106 -2.49 3.17 24.64
N ILE A 107 -3.55 3.88 25.03
CA ILE A 107 -3.50 5.31 25.40
C ILE A 107 -2.60 5.51 26.63
N GLN A 108 -2.76 4.68 27.67
CA GLN A 108 -1.94 4.74 28.89
C GLN A 108 -0.47 4.52 28.58
N LYS A 109 -0.16 3.52 27.75
CA LYS A 109 1.21 3.25 27.29
C LYS A 109 1.79 4.47 26.57
N ARG A 110 1.06 5.02 25.58
CA ARG A 110 1.49 6.22 24.83
C ARG A 110 1.70 7.41 25.76
N ARG A 111 0.83 7.58 26.75
CA ARG A 111 0.94 8.66 27.74
C ARG A 111 2.24 8.58 28.57
N CYS A 112 2.74 7.38 28.85
CA CYS A 112 4.02 7.19 29.53
C CYS A 112 5.24 7.52 28.65
N GLU A 113 5.10 7.46 27.34
CA GLU A 113 6.15 7.71 26.35
C GLU A 113 6.24 9.19 25.92
N GLN A 114 5.21 10.00 26.23
CA GLN A 114 5.09 11.40 25.82
C GLN A 114 5.14 12.37 27.02
N ARG A 115 5.43 13.63 26.73
CA ARG A 115 5.34 14.70 27.73
C ARG A 115 3.89 14.97 28.09
N ARG A 116 3.67 15.38 29.32
CA ARG A 116 2.35 15.80 29.79
C ARG A 116 1.82 16.98 28.98
N GLY A 117 0.58 16.90 28.54
CA GLY A 117 -0.08 17.92 27.73
C GLY A 117 0.16 17.81 26.21
N GLU A 118 1.03 16.90 25.75
CA GLU A 118 1.12 16.58 24.34
C GLU A 118 -0.10 15.78 23.87
N TRP A 119 -0.50 15.98 22.61
CA TRP A 119 -1.63 15.26 22.01
C TRP A 119 -1.32 13.77 21.87
N ILE A 120 -2.30 12.96 22.25
CA ILE A 120 -2.32 11.53 21.96
C ILE A 120 -3.34 11.30 20.86
N SER A 121 -2.85 10.95 19.68
CA SER A 121 -3.70 10.69 18.51
C SER A 121 -3.77 9.21 18.20
N GLY A 122 -4.92 8.78 17.70
CA GLY A 122 -5.14 7.44 17.19
C GLY A 122 -6.18 7.45 16.09
N TRP A 123 -6.24 6.37 15.32
CA TRP A 123 -7.14 6.25 14.18
C TRP A 123 -7.58 4.80 13.98
N GLY A 124 -8.65 4.65 13.22
CA GLY A 124 -9.05 3.33 12.73
C GLY A 124 -10.07 2.60 13.58
N TYR A 125 -10.62 3.20 14.67
CA TYR A 125 -11.66 2.50 15.38
C TYR A 125 -12.95 2.39 14.55
N ASP A 126 -13.62 1.26 14.72
CA ASP A 126 -14.97 1.02 14.23
C ASP A 126 -15.75 0.31 15.32
N GLU A 127 -16.94 0.83 15.67
CA GLU A 127 -17.77 0.28 16.73
C GLU A 127 -18.19 -1.18 16.48
N HIS A 128 -18.32 -1.59 15.21
CA HIS A 128 -18.66 -2.98 14.86
C HIS A 128 -17.48 -3.94 15.04
N GLY A 129 -16.25 -3.42 14.98
CA GLY A 129 -15.03 -4.18 15.25
C GLY A 129 -14.66 -4.25 16.73
N LEU A 130 -15.26 -3.37 17.56
CA LEU A 130 -15.01 -3.38 18.99
C LEU A 130 -15.94 -4.35 19.73
N LYS A 131 -15.40 -5.06 20.72
CA LYS A 131 -16.15 -6.03 21.55
C LYS A 131 -17.39 -5.42 22.19
N GLU A 132 -17.33 -4.15 22.58
CA GLU A 132 -18.39 -3.42 23.25
C GLU A 132 -19.50 -2.96 22.29
N GLN A 133 -19.31 -3.10 20.96
CA GLN A 133 -20.26 -2.74 19.91
C GLN A 133 -20.78 -1.29 20.03
N ARG A 134 -19.92 -0.38 20.46
CA ARG A 134 -20.19 1.05 20.55
C ARG A 134 -18.94 1.87 20.31
N SER A 135 -19.10 3.13 19.93
CA SER A 135 -18.00 4.10 19.90
C SER A 135 -17.42 4.32 21.31
N PRO A 136 -16.11 4.58 21.43
CA PRO A 136 -15.54 5.14 22.64
C PRO A 136 -16.21 6.50 22.95
N THR A 137 -16.21 6.90 24.21
CA THR A 137 -16.68 8.20 24.67
C THR A 137 -15.58 8.94 25.43
N ARG A 138 -15.77 10.24 25.70
CA ARG A 138 -14.82 11.01 26.52
C ARG A 138 -14.54 10.34 27.87
N TYR A 139 -15.54 9.66 28.45
CA TYR A 139 -15.42 8.99 29.73
C TYR A 139 -14.48 7.78 29.68
N ASP A 140 -14.50 7.03 28.58
CA ASP A 140 -13.55 5.92 28.36
C ASP A 140 -12.14 6.50 28.20
N LEU A 141 -11.97 7.55 27.42
CA LEU A 141 -10.68 8.17 27.15
C LEU A 141 -10.11 8.90 28.40
N ASP A 142 -10.96 9.55 29.22
CA ASP A 142 -10.57 10.17 30.48
C ASP A 142 -10.05 9.17 31.51
N GLN A 143 -10.62 7.94 31.54
CA GLN A 143 -10.12 6.86 32.39
C GLN A 143 -8.70 6.44 31.99
N ALA A 144 -8.37 6.52 30.70
CA ALA A 144 -7.06 6.19 30.19
C ALA A 144 -6.06 7.36 30.38
N CYS A 145 -6.49 8.59 30.09
CA CYS A 145 -5.64 9.78 30.14
C CYS A 145 -6.48 11.06 30.37
N SER A 146 -6.30 11.71 31.53
CA SER A 146 -6.99 12.96 31.87
C SER A 146 -6.08 14.18 31.86
N ASP A 147 -4.77 14.02 31.68
CA ASP A 147 -3.75 15.07 31.77
C ASP A 147 -3.04 15.38 30.44
N SER A 148 -3.51 14.79 29.36
CA SER A 148 -3.14 15.10 27.97
C SER A 148 -4.38 15.02 27.08
N PRO A 149 -4.48 15.84 26.01
CA PRO A 149 -5.60 15.77 25.09
C PRO A 149 -5.50 14.50 24.23
N VAL A 150 -6.63 13.82 24.05
CA VAL A 150 -6.76 12.58 23.28
C VAL A 150 -7.71 12.79 22.11
N TYR A 151 -7.29 12.36 20.93
CA TYR A 151 -8.05 12.42 19.67
C TYR A 151 -8.00 11.07 18.97
N MET A 152 -9.15 10.39 18.83
CA MET A 152 -9.29 9.10 18.15
C MET A 152 -10.16 9.27 16.91
N LEU A 153 -9.60 9.06 15.72
CA LEU A 153 -10.30 9.14 14.45
C LEU A 153 -10.93 7.79 14.11
N ARG A 154 -12.22 7.80 13.70
CA ARG A 154 -12.89 6.59 13.18
C ARG A 154 -12.36 6.24 11.78
N THR A 155 -12.48 4.96 11.39
CA THR A 155 -12.08 4.44 10.08
C THR A 155 -12.60 5.25 8.90
N CYS A 156 -13.84 5.74 8.96
CA CYS A 156 -14.44 6.54 7.90
C CYS A 156 -13.84 7.95 7.74
N ALA A 157 -12.97 8.39 8.67
CA ALA A 157 -12.42 9.73 8.76
C ALA A 157 -13.45 10.88 8.90
N HIS A 158 -14.75 10.58 9.10
CA HIS A 158 -15.84 11.56 9.28
C HIS A 158 -16.25 11.75 10.74
N ILE A 159 -15.80 10.88 11.63
CA ILE A 159 -16.16 10.88 13.06
C ILE A 159 -14.88 10.78 13.88
N CYS A 160 -14.81 11.51 14.98
CA CYS A 160 -13.78 11.31 15.98
C CYS A 160 -14.36 11.23 17.38
N CYS A 161 -13.61 10.63 18.31
CA CYS A 161 -13.86 10.68 19.73
C CYS A 161 -12.69 11.37 20.44
N VAL A 162 -12.99 12.29 21.34
CA VAL A 162 -12.01 13.08 22.07
C VAL A 162 -12.29 13.05 23.57
N ASN A 163 -11.24 13.20 24.39
CA ASN A 163 -11.40 13.26 25.84
C ASN A 163 -11.83 14.65 26.33
N SER A 164 -12.15 14.77 27.64
CA SER A 164 -12.58 16.03 28.25
C SER A 164 -11.53 17.14 28.16
N MET A 165 -10.24 16.80 28.15
CA MET A 165 -9.18 17.79 27.99
C MET A 165 -9.17 18.40 26.59
N ALA A 166 -9.34 17.57 25.55
CA ALA A 166 -9.43 18.04 24.17
C ALA A 166 -10.69 18.91 23.94
N LEU A 167 -11.86 18.50 24.46
CA LEU A 167 -13.09 19.34 24.45
C LEU A 167 -12.85 20.70 25.07
N LYS A 168 -12.21 20.74 26.26
CA LYS A 168 -11.86 21.99 26.96
C LYS A 168 -10.94 22.87 26.14
N LEU A 169 -9.91 22.30 25.49
CA LEU A 169 -8.99 23.06 24.62
C LEU A 169 -9.72 23.65 23.41
N ALA A 170 -10.69 22.93 22.85
CA ALA A 170 -11.54 23.40 21.75
C ALA A 170 -12.66 24.36 22.17
N GLY A 171 -12.84 24.60 23.48
CA GLY A 171 -13.94 25.44 24.01
C GLY A 171 -15.32 24.81 23.81
N ILE A 172 -15.40 23.47 23.71
CA ILE A 172 -16.66 22.75 23.51
C ILE A 172 -17.26 22.39 24.87
N ASP A 173 -18.47 22.86 25.10
CA ASP A 173 -19.27 22.58 26.30
C ASP A 173 -20.75 22.30 25.94
N ARG A 174 -21.61 22.16 26.94
CA ARG A 174 -23.05 21.92 26.76
C ARG A 174 -23.78 22.99 25.96
N ASN A 175 -23.25 24.23 25.92
CA ASN A 175 -23.86 25.39 25.27
C ASN A 175 -23.30 25.62 23.86
N THR A 176 -22.25 24.94 23.48
CA THR A 176 -21.64 25.07 22.15
C THR A 176 -22.61 24.57 21.08
N PRO A 177 -23.03 25.41 20.10
CA PRO A 177 -23.94 24.99 19.06
C PRO A 177 -23.24 24.03 18.09
N ASP A 178 -24.02 23.16 17.45
CA ASP A 178 -23.53 22.36 16.36
C ASP A 178 -23.11 23.24 15.17
N PRO A 179 -21.92 23.04 14.60
CA PRO A 179 -21.51 23.81 13.44
C PRO A 179 -22.31 23.40 12.20
N PRO A 180 -22.44 24.28 11.18
CA PRO A 180 -23.12 23.92 9.94
C PRO A 180 -22.56 22.62 9.31
N GLY A 181 -23.41 21.63 9.08
CA GLY A 181 -23.01 20.33 8.54
C GLY A 181 -22.20 19.47 9.52
N GLY A 182 -22.32 19.67 10.82
CA GLY A 182 -21.66 18.84 11.85
C GLY A 182 -22.55 18.67 13.08
N GLU A 183 -22.26 17.66 13.88
CA GLU A 183 -22.97 17.30 15.10
C GLU A 183 -22.00 17.06 16.25
N ILE A 184 -22.26 17.69 17.38
CA ILE A 184 -21.61 17.39 18.67
C ILE A 184 -22.56 16.44 19.43
N GLU A 185 -22.19 15.16 19.50
CA GLU A 185 -23.03 14.18 20.20
C GLU A 185 -23.10 14.49 21.69
N ARG A 186 -24.31 14.45 22.26
CA ARG A 186 -24.60 14.78 23.66
C ARG A 186 -25.34 13.67 24.37
N SER A 187 -25.07 13.53 25.66
CA SER A 187 -25.82 12.69 26.58
C SER A 187 -27.19 13.33 26.93
N GLU A 188 -28.04 12.58 27.61
CA GLU A 188 -29.39 13.02 27.97
C GLU A 188 -29.40 14.30 28.83
N ASP A 189 -28.33 14.55 29.59
CA ASP A 189 -28.14 15.76 30.40
C ASP A 189 -27.55 16.96 29.63
N GLY A 190 -27.35 16.81 28.31
CA GLY A 190 -26.84 17.82 27.40
C GLY A 190 -25.31 17.98 27.36
N GLU A 191 -24.56 17.14 28.08
CA GLU A 191 -23.09 17.19 28.04
C GLU A 191 -22.54 16.51 26.78
N PRO A 192 -21.50 17.09 26.13
CA PRO A 192 -20.83 16.44 25.01
C PRO A 192 -20.28 15.06 25.40
N THR A 193 -20.58 14.02 24.61
CA THR A 193 -20.06 12.65 24.84
C THR A 193 -18.59 12.51 24.45
N GLY A 194 -18.04 13.48 23.71
CA GLY A 194 -16.72 13.42 23.10
C GLY A 194 -16.76 12.95 21.64
N VAL A 195 -17.87 12.41 21.17
CA VAL A 195 -18.05 12.02 19.76
C VAL A 195 -18.45 13.26 18.95
N LEU A 196 -17.67 13.54 17.91
CA LEU A 196 -17.85 14.67 16.99
C LEU A 196 -17.98 14.13 15.56
N ARG A 197 -19.04 14.56 14.87
CA ARG A 197 -19.39 14.07 13.53
C ARG A 197 -19.23 15.17 12.49
N GLU A 198 -18.79 14.77 11.30
CA GLU A 198 -18.63 15.61 10.12
C GLU A 198 -17.86 16.92 10.44
N ASN A 199 -18.41 18.09 10.14
CA ASN A 199 -17.76 19.38 10.38
C ASN A 199 -17.48 19.68 11.86
N ALA A 200 -18.18 19.04 12.82
CA ALA A 200 -17.87 19.22 14.23
C ALA A 200 -16.48 18.69 14.62
N ARG A 201 -15.97 17.69 13.90
CA ARG A 201 -14.61 17.17 14.05
C ARG A 201 -13.55 18.28 13.89
N SER A 202 -13.78 19.20 12.96
CA SER A 202 -12.85 20.30 12.67
C SER A 202 -12.63 21.24 13.85
N LEU A 203 -13.59 21.34 14.79
CA LEU A 203 -13.45 22.16 16.00
C LEU A 203 -12.25 21.71 16.86
N VAL A 204 -11.88 20.43 16.78
CA VAL A 204 -10.74 19.87 17.52
C VAL A 204 -9.55 19.62 16.62
N SER A 205 -9.75 19.08 15.41
CA SER A 205 -8.64 18.67 14.54
C SER A 205 -7.72 19.83 14.13
N VAL A 206 -8.22 21.06 14.05
CA VAL A 206 -7.41 22.27 13.79
C VAL A 206 -6.44 22.62 14.93
N LEU A 207 -6.63 22.04 16.11
CA LEU A 207 -5.74 22.22 17.26
C LEU A 207 -4.60 21.19 17.31
N LEU A 208 -4.67 20.15 16.47
CA LEU A 208 -3.58 19.19 16.35
C LEU A 208 -2.36 19.89 15.73
N PRO A 209 -1.16 19.71 16.30
CA PRO A 209 0.02 20.34 15.74
C PRO A 209 0.28 19.79 14.34
N PRO A 210 0.49 20.65 13.32
CA PRO A 210 0.86 20.18 12.00
C PRO A 210 2.27 19.60 12.02
N GLU A 211 2.50 18.54 11.26
CA GLU A 211 3.84 17.99 11.10
C GLU A 211 4.72 18.91 10.25
N SER A 212 5.94 19.14 10.70
CA SER A 212 6.93 19.85 9.91
C SER A 212 7.48 18.94 8.79
N ARG A 213 8.00 19.56 7.71
CA ARG A 213 8.68 18.80 6.64
C ARG A 213 9.78 17.90 7.18
N GLU A 214 10.55 18.36 8.15
CA GLU A 214 11.60 17.56 8.80
C GLU A 214 11.02 16.34 9.52
N GLN A 215 9.88 16.51 10.20
CA GLN A 215 9.20 15.40 10.86
C GLN A 215 8.68 14.38 9.84
N LYS A 216 8.09 14.84 8.71
CA LYS A 216 7.64 13.94 7.62
C LYS A 216 8.80 13.14 7.04
N ILE A 217 9.96 13.77 6.81
CA ILE A 217 11.16 13.06 6.35
C ILE A 217 11.58 11.99 7.36
N GLN A 218 11.62 12.33 8.65
CA GLN A 218 11.98 11.38 9.72
C GLN A 218 10.97 10.22 9.81
N ASN A 219 9.66 10.51 9.73
CA ASN A 219 8.61 9.50 9.74
C ASN A 219 8.75 8.56 8.53
N LEU A 220 9.10 9.13 7.36
CA LEU A 220 9.30 8.35 6.14
C LEU A 220 10.54 7.44 6.23
N LEU A 221 11.63 7.88 6.85
CA LEU A 221 12.80 7.03 7.12
C LEU A 221 12.42 5.83 7.99
N GLU A 222 11.68 6.05 9.07
CA GLU A 222 11.20 4.97 9.94
C GLU A 222 10.19 4.04 9.24
N LEU A 223 9.37 4.58 8.33
CA LEU A 223 8.55 3.75 7.45
C LEU A 223 9.42 2.89 6.53
N GLY A 224 10.48 3.45 5.96
CA GLY A 224 11.43 2.72 5.11
C GLY A 224 12.03 1.51 5.83
N GLU A 225 12.37 1.65 7.12
CA GLU A 225 12.82 0.52 7.95
C GLU A 225 11.73 -0.56 8.11
N LEU A 226 10.47 -0.16 8.31
CA LEU A 226 9.36 -1.13 8.34
C LEU A 226 9.22 -1.85 7.01
N LEU A 227 9.19 -1.11 5.90
CA LEU A 227 9.01 -1.69 4.56
C LEU A 227 10.14 -2.66 4.22
N THR A 228 11.40 -2.34 4.57
CA THR A 228 12.51 -3.31 4.41
C THR A 228 12.34 -4.54 5.29
N SER A 229 11.79 -4.40 6.51
CA SER A 229 11.51 -5.55 7.37
C SER A 229 10.39 -6.47 6.84
N GLN A 230 9.62 -5.98 5.87
CA GLN A 230 8.57 -6.72 5.15
C GLN A 230 9.04 -7.20 3.75
N GLY A 231 10.29 -6.97 3.39
CA GLY A 231 10.84 -7.36 2.09
C GLY A 231 10.44 -6.45 0.94
N ILE A 232 9.86 -5.26 1.22
CA ILE A 232 9.40 -4.31 0.22
C ILE A 232 10.59 -3.42 -0.21
N THR A 233 10.96 -3.54 -1.48
CA THR A 233 12.11 -2.85 -2.07
C THR A 233 11.71 -1.71 -3.00
N ALA A 234 10.45 -1.68 -3.44
CA ALA A 234 9.91 -0.59 -4.26
C ALA A 234 8.44 -0.31 -3.90
N ILE A 235 8.01 0.93 -4.09
CA ILE A 235 6.66 1.40 -3.79
C ILE A 235 6.16 2.38 -4.85
N CYS A 236 4.83 2.42 -5.05
CA CYS A 236 4.18 3.54 -5.73
C CYS A 236 3.45 4.40 -4.70
N ASP A 237 3.82 5.67 -4.61
CA ASP A 237 3.10 6.67 -3.83
C ASP A 237 1.96 7.25 -4.68
N MET A 238 0.72 6.97 -4.29
CA MET A 238 -0.49 7.45 -4.98
C MET A 238 -0.89 8.87 -4.58
N GLY A 239 0.01 9.60 -3.92
CA GLY A 239 -0.21 10.96 -3.43
C GLY A 239 -0.99 11.02 -2.13
N ASN A 240 -1.11 12.22 -1.60
CA ASN A 240 -1.94 12.55 -0.45
C ASN A 240 -3.26 13.18 -0.91
N LEU A 241 -4.22 13.27 0.01
CA LEU A 241 -5.48 14.00 -0.23
C LEU A 241 -5.30 15.51 0.03
N ASP A 242 -4.22 16.10 -0.53
CA ASP A 242 -3.86 17.51 -0.44
C ASP A 242 -3.00 17.94 -1.64
N ARG A 243 -2.49 19.18 -1.62
CA ARG A 243 -1.62 19.75 -2.67
C ARG A 243 -0.13 19.60 -2.36
N GLU A 244 0.25 18.78 -1.41
CA GLU A 244 1.66 18.62 -1.08
C GLU A 244 2.39 17.80 -2.16
N ASP A 245 3.52 18.32 -2.61
CA ASP A 245 4.42 17.59 -3.50
C ASP A 245 5.33 16.68 -2.66
N ASN A 246 5.07 15.37 -2.71
CA ASN A 246 5.85 14.38 -1.98
C ASN A 246 7.23 14.15 -2.57
N PHE A 247 7.47 14.49 -3.84
CA PHE A 247 8.73 14.19 -4.52
C PHE A 247 9.96 14.78 -3.81
N PRO A 248 9.98 16.07 -3.39
CA PRO A 248 11.10 16.63 -2.64
C PRO A 248 11.29 16.02 -1.25
N ILE A 249 10.23 15.44 -0.65
CA ILE A 249 10.31 14.73 0.64
C ILE A 249 11.10 13.44 0.45
N TYR A 250 10.75 12.66 -0.59
CA TYR A 250 11.47 11.43 -0.94
C TYR A 250 12.93 11.68 -1.30
N LYS A 251 13.24 12.72 -2.07
CA LYS A 251 14.62 13.08 -2.40
C LYS A 251 15.44 13.40 -1.15
N ALA A 252 14.86 14.13 -0.20
CA ALA A 252 15.53 14.41 1.07
C ALA A 252 15.68 13.17 1.96
N ALA A 253 14.72 12.24 1.92
CA ALA A 253 14.81 10.97 2.63
C ALA A 253 15.85 10.03 2.02
N GLU A 254 15.95 9.97 0.67
CA GLU A 254 16.98 9.21 -0.06
C GLU A 254 18.39 9.61 0.37
N GLU A 255 18.67 10.91 0.45
CA GLU A 255 19.96 11.44 0.93
C GLU A 255 20.30 11.02 2.37
N ARG A 256 19.29 10.63 3.15
CA ARG A 256 19.43 10.22 4.56
C ARG A 256 19.29 8.71 4.78
N GLY A 257 19.17 7.92 3.70
CA GLY A 257 19.19 6.47 3.79
C GLY A 257 17.82 5.79 3.62
N PHE A 258 16.82 6.46 3.04
CA PHE A 258 15.64 5.78 2.52
C PHE A 258 16.05 4.97 1.29
N HIS A 259 15.78 3.67 1.31
CA HIS A 259 16.40 2.72 0.36
C HIS A 259 15.50 2.30 -0.79
N GLN A 260 14.16 2.37 -0.62
CA GLN A 260 13.19 1.89 -1.60
C GLN A 260 13.24 2.69 -2.89
N HIS A 261 12.99 2.00 -4.02
CA HIS A 261 12.64 2.67 -5.27
C HIS A 261 11.21 3.23 -5.16
N VAL A 262 10.98 4.44 -5.68
CA VAL A 262 9.69 5.12 -5.54
C VAL A 262 9.19 5.67 -6.87
N GLY A 263 7.99 5.25 -7.28
CA GLY A 263 7.21 5.90 -8.32
C GLY A 263 6.18 6.84 -7.71
N VAL A 264 6.36 8.17 -7.86
CA VAL A 264 5.48 9.19 -7.28
C VAL A 264 4.38 9.54 -8.27
N TYR A 265 3.11 9.51 -7.83
CA TYR A 265 1.95 9.99 -8.56
C TYR A 265 1.40 11.25 -7.91
N TYR A 266 0.91 12.17 -8.72
CA TYR A 266 0.26 13.39 -8.26
C TYR A 266 -1.25 13.23 -8.33
N MET A 267 -1.94 13.50 -7.22
CA MET A 267 -3.41 13.43 -7.14
C MET A 267 -4.01 14.59 -7.95
N TRP A 268 -4.46 14.29 -9.19
CA TRP A 268 -4.87 15.31 -10.16
C TRP A 268 -6.04 16.16 -9.70
N ASP A 269 -6.91 15.63 -8.88
CA ASP A 269 -8.02 16.38 -8.26
C ASP A 269 -7.56 17.65 -7.54
N PHE A 270 -6.32 17.69 -7.03
CA PHE A 270 -5.75 18.84 -6.33
C PHE A 270 -4.88 19.74 -7.21
N PHE A 271 -4.42 19.26 -8.37
CA PHE A 271 -3.50 20.00 -9.23
C PHE A 271 -4.13 20.48 -10.55
N ALA A 272 -5.31 19.98 -10.94
CA ALA A 272 -5.94 20.25 -12.23
C ALA A 272 -6.21 21.74 -12.50
N ASP A 273 -6.51 22.51 -11.45
CA ASP A 273 -6.78 23.95 -11.55
C ASP A 273 -5.51 24.82 -11.40
N ASP A 274 -4.37 24.22 -11.12
CA ASP A 274 -3.09 24.90 -10.97
C ASP A 274 -2.41 25.03 -12.35
N LYS A 275 -2.46 26.23 -12.92
CA LYS A 275 -1.87 26.52 -14.24
C LYS A 275 -0.34 26.50 -14.25
N ASP A 276 0.28 26.61 -13.10
CA ASP A 276 1.73 26.60 -12.92
C ASP A 276 2.26 25.18 -12.61
N PHE A 277 1.36 24.22 -12.37
CA PHE A 277 1.74 22.84 -12.09
C PHE A 277 2.41 22.21 -13.31
N HIS A 278 3.60 21.70 -13.13
CA HIS A 278 4.35 20.93 -14.11
C HIS A 278 5.25 19.92 -13.41
N ILE A 279 5.56 18.82 -14.08
CA ILE A 279 6.54 17.84 -13.61
C ILE A 279 7.87 18.16 -14.31
N PRO A 280 8.95 18.47 -13.56
CA PRO A 280 10.27 18.67 -14.18
C PRO A 280 10.68 17.44 -14.99
N PRO A 281 11.15 17.60 -16.24
CA PRO A 281 11.53 16.46 -17.09
C PRO A 281 12.52 15.49 -16.45
N GLU A 282 13.43 15.99 -15.63
CA GLU A 282 14.39 15.20 -14.89
C GLU A 282 13.74 14.28 -13.84
N TYR A 283 12.52 14.59 -13.36
CA TYR A 283 11.77 13.73 -12.44
C TYR A 283 11.11 12.54 -13.14
N LEU A 284 10.91 12.61 -14.46
CA LEU A 284 10.30 11.56 -15.26
C LEU A 284 11.27 10.43 -15.63
N ASP A 285 12.57 10.55 -15.32
CA ASP A 285 13.56 9.52 -15.61
C ASP A 285 13.40 8.31 -14.67
N ARG A 286 12.76 7.26 -15.17
CA ARG A 286 12.49 6.00 -14.45
C ARG A 286 13.73 5.18 -14.09
N LYS A 287 14.94 5.59 -14.52
CA LYS A 287 16.21 4.97 -14.11
C LYS A 287 16.69 5.48 -12.76
N GLN A 288 16.12 6.58 -12.27
CA GLN A 288 16.37 7.06 -10.92
C GLN A 288 15.63 6.19 -9.90
N ASN A 289 16.17 6.10 -8.67
CA ASN A 289 15.49 5.41 -7.58
C ASN A 289 14.12 6.04 -7.26
N ILE A 290 14.02 7.37 -7.38
CA ILE A 290 12.81 8.14 -7.15
C ILE A 290 12.50 8.88 -8.43
N PHE A 291 11.32 8.62 -9.00
CA PHE A 291 10.85 9.25 -10.23
C PHE A 291 9.35 9.60 -10.14
N ALA A 292 8.94 10.61 -10.89
CA ALA A 292 7.54 10.92 -11.08
C ALA A 292 6.94 9.94 -12.08
N ALA A 293 6.05 9.08 -11.61
CA ALA A 293 5.44 8.02 -12.41
C ALA A 293 4.26 8.53 -13.24
N GLY A 294 3.49 9.50 -12.72
CA GLY A 294 2.35 10.04 -13.41
C GLY A 294 1.32 10.74 -12.53
N LEU A 295 0.06 10.66 -12.95
CA LEU A 295 -1.08 11.23 -12.25
C LEU A 295 -1.97 10.15 -11.64
N LYS A 296 -2.66 10.47 -10.56
CA LYS A 296 -3.73 9.69 -9.92
C LYS A 296 -5.05 10.44 -10.03
N LEU A 297 -6.12 9.71 -10.39
CA LEU A 297 -7.51 10.17 -10.36
C LEU A 297 -8.36 9.29 -9.45
N ILE A 298 -9.39 9.87 -8.85
CA ILE A 298 -10.42 9.13 -8.09
C ILE A 298 -11.69 9.06 -8.96
N GLY A 299 -12.06 7.86 -9.42
CA GLY A 299 -13.21 7.65 -10.30
C GLY A 299 -14.53 7.41 -9.58
N ASP A 300 -14.50 6.68 -8.47
CA ASP A 300 -15.64 6.36 -7.61
C ASP A 300 -15.23 6.24 -6.14
N GLY A 301 -16.11 5.72 -5.31
CA GLY A 301 -15.83 5.48 -3.89
C GLY A 301 -15.42 4.03 -3.60
N SER A 302 -15.80 3.51 -2.41
CA SER A 302 -15.43 2.19 -1.92
C SER A 302 -16.64 1.26 -1.74
N VAL A 303 -16.39 -0.06 -1.78
CA VAL A 303 -17.42 -1.06 -1.44
C VAL A 303 -17.80 -0.98 0.03
N SER A 304 -16.83 -0.83 0.92
CA SER A 304 -17.08 -0.70 2.37
C SER A 304 -17.93 0.53 2.70
N GLY A 305 -17.76 1.62 1.96
CA GLY A 305 -18.60 2.83 2.07
C GLY A 305 -19.90 2.81 1.30
N ARG A 306 -20.22 1.76 0.51
CA ARG A 306 -21.34 1.68 -0.44
C ARG A 306 -21.37 2.82 -1.46
N THR A 307 -20.20 3.33 -1.81
CA THR A 307 -20.02 4.44 -2.75
C THR A 307 -19.29 4.02 -4.03
N ALA A 308 -18.76 2.81 -4.11
CA ALA A 308 -18.25 2.24 -5.36
C ALA A 308 -19.38 2.20 -6.41
N TRP A 309 -19.08 2.68 -7.64
CA TRP A 309 -20.11 2.83 -8.69
C TRP A 309 -20.31 1.52 -9.45
N MET A 310 -21.27 0.72 -8.94
CA MET A 310 -21.54 -0.65 -9.34
C MET A 310 -22.49 -0.75 -10.53
N ASP A 311 -22.42 -1.85 -11.29
CA ASP A 311 -23.35 -2.11 -12.42
C ASP A 311 -24.78 -2.42 -11.98
N ARG A 312 -24.93 -2.98 -10.79
CA ARG A 312 -26.23 -3.33 -10.17
C ARG A 312 -26.36 -2.66 -8.80
N PRO A 313 -27.60 -2.40 -8.35
CA PRO A 313 -27.82 -1.76 -7.06
C PRO A 313 -27.28 -2.60 -5.89
N TYR A 314 -26.81 -1.90 -4.88
CA TYR A 314 -26.48 -2.53 -3.60
C TYR A 314 -27.70 -3.22 -3.00
N PRO A 315 -27.58 -4.42 -2.43
CA PRO A 315 -28.68 -5.13 -1.79
C PRO A 315 -29.44 -4.27 -0.79
N GLY A 316 -30.77 -4.25 -0.90
CA GLY A 316 -31.64 -3.49 0.01
C GLY A 316 -31.62 -1.97 -0.14
N SER A 317 -30.92 -1.41 -1.13
CA SER A 317 -30.74 0.06 -1.26
C SER A 317 -31.85 0.79 -2.00
N GLY A 318 -32.85 0.08 -2.55
CA GLY A 318 -33.91 0.72 -3.33
C GLY A 318 -33.48 1.26 -4.70
N GLY A 319 -32.29 0.89 -5.19
CA GLY A 319 -31.77 1.29 -6.51
C GLY A 319 -30.45 2.04 -6.49
N ASP A 320 -29.86 2.26 -5.33
CA ASP A 320 -28.55 2.90 -5.20
C ASP A 320 -27.42 2.01 -5.75
N CYS A 321 -26.65 2.54 -6.69
CA CYS A 321 -25.51 1.88 -7.33
C CYS A 321 -24.16 2.50 -6.94
N GLY A 322 -24.11 3.38 -5.94
CA GLY A 322 -22.92 4.19 -5.65
C GLY A 322 -22.80 5.42 -6.55
N ILE A 323 -21.65 6.06 -6.53
CA ILE A 323 -21.45 7.38 -7.13
C ILE A 323 -20.20 7.43 -8.01
N SER A 324 -20.28 8.17 -9.12
CA SER A 324 -19.11 8.65 -9.85
C SER A 324 -18.64 9.96 -9.24
N VAL A 325 -17.36 10.07 -8.87
CA VAL A 325 -16.85 11.27 -8.19
C VAL A 325 -16.00 12.16 -9.10
N CYS A 326 -15.64 11.70 -10.31
CA CYS A 326 -14.86 12.52 -11.23
C CYS A 326 -15.66 12.89 -12.49
N SER A 327 -15.49 14.16 -12.92
CA SER A 327 -16.13 14.68 -14.15
C SER A 327 -15.38 14.21 -15.40
N ASP A 328 -16.06 14.21 -16.57
CA ASP A 328 -15.39 13.91 -17.84
C ASP A 328 -14.30 14.94 -18.17
N SER A 329 -14.52 16.22 -17.83
CA SER A 329 -13.51 17.26 -18.05
C SER A 329 -12.23 17.06 -17.25
N LEU A 330 -12.35 16.53 -16.02
CA LEU A 330 -11.18 16.21 -15.19
C LEU A 330 -10.41 15.03 -15.78
N VAL A 331 -11.09 13.99 -16.25
CA VAL A 331 -10.45 12.85 -16.94
C VAL A 331 -9.75 13.30 -18.22
N GLU A 332 -10.40 14.14 -19.04
CA GLU A 332 -9.81 14.67 -20.28
C GLU A 332 -8.55 15.50 -20.00
N SER A 333 -8.56 16.35 -18.96
CA SER A 333 -7.39 17.15 -18.60
C SER A 333 -6.23 16.27 -18.12
N ALA A 334 -6.51 15.22 -17.32
CA ALA A 334 -5.50 14.27 -16.89
C ALA A 334 -4.87 13.49 -18.06
N VAL A 335 -5.71 13.01 -18.99
CA VAL A 335 -5.23 12.33 -20.21
C VAL A 335 -4.35 13.25 -21.04
N SER A 336 -4.76 14.50 -21.25
CA SER A 336 -3.98 15.48 -22.01
C SER A 336 -2.62 15.73 -21.36
N PHE A 337 -2.59 15.97 -20.05
CA PHE A 337 -1.36 16.16 -19.30
C PHE A 337 -0.42 14.95 -19.38
N CYS A 338 -0.95 13.73 -19.15
CA CYS A 338 -0.14 12.52 -19.21
C CYS A 338 0.42 12.25 -20.61
N LYS A 339 -0.33 12.55 -21.66
CA LYS A 339 0.15 12.45 -23.06
C LYS A 339 1.29 13.41 -23.33
N GLU A 340 1.15 14.66 -22.92
CA GLU A 340 2.18 15.71 -23.12
C GLU A 340 3.48 15.39 -22.39
N ASN A 341 3.37 14.78 -21.20
CA ASN A 341 4.51 14.45 -20.34
C ASN A 341 4.99 12.99 -20.46
N HIS A 342 4.38 12.17 -21.32
CA HIS A 342 4.69 10.75 -21.51
C HIS A 342 4.71 9.93 -20.19
N CYS A 343 3.84 10.29 -19.23
CA CYS A 343 3.74 9.63 -17.93
C CYS A 343 2.47 8.79 -17.81
N GLN A 344 2.39 7.91 -16.81
CA GLN A 344 1.24 7.04 -16.59
C GLN A 344 0.03 7.82 -16.02
N LEU A 345 -1.17 7.33 -16.34
CA LEU A 345 -2.40 7.73 -15.67
C LEU A 345 -2.93 6.57 -14.83
N SER A 346 -2.97 6.75 -13.53
CA SER A 346 -3.54 5.81 -12.55
C SER A 346 -4.96 6.26 -12.22
N MET A 347 -5.95 5.35 -12.33
CA MET A 347 -7.36 5.67 -12.14
C MET A 347 -7.98 4.74 -11.10
N HIS A 348 -8.38 5.29 -9.94
CA HIS A 348 -9.18 4.55 -8.97
C HIS A 348 -10.53 4.18 -9.58
N ALA A 349 -10.86 2.91 -9.61
CA ALA A 349 -12.15 2.41 -10.07
C ALA A 349 -12.45 1.06 -9.41
N MET A 350 -13.33 1.06 -8.42
CA MET A 350 -13.75 -0.15 -7.68
C MET A 350 -14.97 -0.81 -8.31
N GLY A 351 -16.02 -0.05 -8.61
CA GLY A 351 -17.25 -0.58 -9.16
C GLY A 351 -17.18 -0.82 -10.66
N GLY A 352 -17.97 -1.79 -11.16
CA GLY A 352 -17.99 -2.19 -12.57
C GLY A 352 -18.24 -1.05 -13.53
N ARG A 353 -19.15 -0.10 -13.20
CA ARG A 353 -19.40 1.10 -14.04
C ARG A 353 -18.19 2.03 -14.07
N ALA A 354 -17.51 2.22 -12.94
CA ALA A 354 -16.31 3.06 -12.90
C ALA A 354 -15.19 2.43 -13.74
N ILE A 355 -14.96 1.13 -13.59
CA ILE A 355 -13.96 0.38 -14.37
C ILE A 355 -14.27 0.51 -15.87
N SER A 356 -15.50 0.19 -16.28
CA SER A 356 -15.92 0.24 -17.69
C SER A 356 -15.74 1.64 -18.28
N ARG A 357 -16.17 2.69 -17.55
CA ARG A 357 -15.98 4.09 -17.98
C ARG A 357 -14.51 4.44 -18.20
N MET A 358 -13.64 4.08 -17.25
CA MET A 358 -12.23 4.41 -17.33
C MET A 358 -11.50 3.62 -18.43
N VAL A 359 -11.80 2.34 -18.57
CA VAL A 359 -11.26 1.50 -19.65
C VAL A 359 -11.75 2.01 -21.00
N ASP A 360 -13.04 2.26 -21.18
CA ASP A 360 -13.61 2.79 -22.44
C ASP A 360 -12.98 4.14 -22.82
N ARG A 361 -12.72 4.99 -21.82
CA ARG A 361 -12.04 6.26 -22.09
C ARG A 361 -10.59 6.06 -22.52
N ALA A 362 -9.86 5.20 -21.84
CA ALA A 362 -8.48 4.90 -22.17
C ALA A 362 -8.32 4.28 -23.58
N CYS A 363 -9.24 3.39 -23.95
CA CYS A 363 -9.22 2.73 -25.27
C CYS A 363 -9.42 3.66 -26.48
N ARG A 364 -9.84 4.92 -26.26
CA ARG A 364 -9.93 5.94 -27.34
C ARG A 364 -8.57 6.49 -27.73
N GLU A 365 -7.54 6.20 -26.95
CA GLU A 365 -6.19 6.72 -27.13
C GLU A 365 -5.24 5.61 -27.64
N ALA A 366 -4.24 6.00 -28.42
CA ALA A 366 -3.04 5.19 -28.56
C ALA A 366 -2.18 5.32 -27.30
N GLY A 367 -1.44 4.28 -26.93
CA GLY A 367 -0.48 4.37 -25.82
C GLY A 367 0.52 5.50 -26.05
N TRP A 368 0.82 6.25 -24.99
CA TRP A 368 1.69 7.44 -25.05
C TRP A 368 2.95 7.31 -24.18
N THR A 369 3.11 6.23 -23.44
CA THR A 369 4.28 5.93 -22.63
C THR A 369 5.37 5.21 -23.42
N LEU A 370 6.53 4.99 -22.82
CA LEU A 370 7.59 4.17 -23.40
C LEU A 370 7.11 2.73 -23.60
N GLU A 371 7.68 2.06 -24.61
CA GLU A 371 7.37 0.66 -24.92
C GLU A 371 7.54 -0.23 -23.69
N GLY A 372 6.57 -1.12 -23.45
CA GLY A 372 6.53 -2.03 -22.29
C GLY A 372 5.99 -1.42 -20.98
N ILE A 373 5.70 -0.12 -20.95
CA ILE A 373 5.09 0.54 -19.80
C ILE A 373 3.60 0.80 -20.09
N PRO A 374 2.65 0.27 -19.29
CA PRO A 374 1.25 0.58 -19.45
C PRO A 374 1.02 2.10 -19.34
N TYR A 375 0.29 2.68 -20.29
CA TYR A 375 0.01 4.12 -20.27
C TYR A 375 -1.11 4.49 -19.28
N VAL A 376 -2.01 3.53 -19.02
CA VAL A 376 -3.08 3.63 -18.04
C VAL A 376 -3.06 2.41 -17.14
N ARG A 377 -3.33 2.61 -15.86
CA ARG A 377 -3.55 1.54 -14.89
C ARG A 377 -4.84 1.82 -14.12
N ILE A 378 -5.65 0.77 -13.98
CA ILE A 378 -6.89 0.80 -13.21
C ILE A 378 -6.59 0.22 -11.82
N GLU A 379 -6.87 1.02 -10.79
CA GLU A 379 -6.63 0.66 -9.41
C GLU A 379 -7.87 -0.02 -8.81
N HIS A 380 -7.64 -0.96 -7.91
CA HIS A 380 -8.62 -1.76 -7.19
C HIS A 380 -9.30 -2.80 -8.07
N ALA A 381 -10.04 -2.41 -9.09
CA ALA A 381 -10.70 -3.30 -10.05
C ALA A 381 -11.49 -4.43 -9.36
N THR A 382 -12.40 -4.07 -8.42
CA THR A 382 -13.09 -5.02 -7.55
C THR A 382 -14.07 -5.93 -8.31
N ASP A 383 -14.84 -5.36 -9.25
CA ASP A 383 -15.92 -6.08 -9.99
C ASP A 383 -15.84 -5.77 -11.50
N PRO A 384 -14.73 -6.13 -12.20
CA PRO A 384 -14.56 -5.84 -13.62
C PRO A 384 -15.44 -6.74 -14.49
N SER A 385 -16.05 -6.19 -15.54
CA SER A 385 -16.77 -6.95 -16.56
C SER A 385 -15.81 -7.63 -17.55
N ASP A 386 -16.27 -8.70 -18.21
CA ASP A 386 -15.51 -9.37 -19.28
C ASP A 386 -15.11 -8.40 -20.40
N ASP A 387 -16.02 -7.54 -20.83
CA ASP A 387 -15.76 -6.53 -21.87
C ASP A 387 -14.64 -5.57 -21.45
N SER A 388 -14.63 -5.11 -20.17
CA SER A 388 -13.57 -4.26 -19.65
C SER A 388 -12.22 -4.96 -19.62
N LEU A 389 -12.19 -6.24 -19.22
CA LEU A 389 -10.96 -7.04 -19.18
C LEU A 389 -10.41 -7.29 -20.59
N GLU A 390 -11.26 -7.65 -21.55
CA GLU A 390 -10.87 -7.87 -22.95
C GLU A 390 -10.31 -6.60 -23.59
N LYS A 391 -10.94 -5.46 -23.34
CA LYS A 391 -10.46 -4.14 -23.78
C LYS A 391 -9.14 -3.78 -23.12
N ALA A 392 -9.01 -3.98 -21.81
CA ALA A 392 -7.78 -3.69 -21.07
C ALA A 392 -6.59 -4.51 -21.64
N ALA A 393 -6.79 -5.82 -21.86
CA ALA A 393 -5.76 -6.69 -22.46
C ALA A 393 -5.38 -6.23 -23.86
N ALA A 394 -6.36 -5.91 -24.71
CA ALA A 394 -6.14 -5.52 -26.10
C ALA A 394 -5.40 -4.17 -26.24
N HIS A 395 -5.52 -3.28 -25.26
CA HIS A 395 -4.92 -1.94 -25.30
C HIS A 395 -3.70 -1.78 -24.37
N GLY A 396 -3.25 -2.83 -23.70
CA GLY A 396 -2.10 -2.75 -22.78
C GLY A 396 -2.38 -1.91 -21.54
N ILE A 397 -3.64 -1.84 -21.10
CA ILE A 397 -4.04 -1.24 -19.83
C ILE A 397 -3.76 -2.25 -18.73
N SER A 398 -3.08 -1.85 -17.66
CA SER A 398 -2.82 -2.73 -16.51
C SER A 398 -3.86 -2.55 -15.41
N LEU A 399 -4.00 -3.57 -14.57
CA LEU A 399 -4.77 -3.52 -13.35
C LEU A 399 -3.86 -3.67 -12.14
N VAL A 400 -4.19 -3.00 -11.05
CA VAL A 400 -3.51 -3.16 -9.75
C VAL A 400 -4.59 -3.39 -8.70
N THR A 401 -4.48 -4.48 -7.95
CA THR A 401 -5.52 -4.89 -7.01
C THR A 401 -4.97 -5.22 -5.62
N GLN A 402 -5.85 -5.19 -4.61
CA GLN A 402 -5.51 -5.34 -3.21
C GLN A 402 -6.23 -6.56 -2.61
N PRO A 403 -5.63 -7.77 -2.71
CA PRO A 403 -6.26 -8.95 -2.10
C PRO A 403 -6.49 -8.81 -0.59
N ILE A 404 -5.66 -8.01 0.08
CA ILE A 404 -5.77 -7.74 1.51
C ILE A 404 -7.12 -7.11 1.90
N PHE A 405 -7.82 -6.41 1.01
CA PHE A 405 -9.14 -5.86 1.31
C PHE A 405 -10.16 -6.95 1.66
N LEU A 406 -10.24 -8.01 0.85
CA LEU A 406 -11.10 -9.14 1.22
C LEU A 406 -10.60 -9.90 2.44
N TYR A 407 -9.27 -9.94 2.66
CA TYR A 407 -8.71 -10.59 3.84
C TYR A 407 -9.15 -9.88 5.13
N ALA A 408 -9.07 -8.56 5.15
CA ALA A 408 -9.29 -7.74 6.33
C ALA A 408 -10.76 -7.29 6.51
N GLU A 409 -11.48 -7.07 5.40
CA GLU A 409 -12.79 -6.39 5.38
C GLU A 409 -13.93 -7.29 4.87
N SER A 410 -13.74 -8.60 4.85
CA SER A 410 -14.74 -9.58 4.35
C SER A 410 -16.15 -9.32 4.88
N ARG A 411 -16.27 -8.94 6.16
CA ARG A 411 -17.56 -8.63 6.78
C ARG A 411 -18.26 -7.46 6.12
N SER A 412 -17.53 -6.38 5.85
CA SER A 412 -18.08 -5.20 5.16
C SER A 412 -18.56 -5.54 3.74
N TYR A 413 -17.81 -6.38 3.02
CA TYR A 413 -18.23 -6.86 1.69
C TYR A 413 -19.48 -7.72 1.77
N LEU A 414 -19.57 -8.66 2.74
CA LEU A 414 -20.76 -9.48 2.93
C LEU A 414 -22.00 -8.65 3.25
N ASP A 415 -21.88 -7.67 4.14
CA ASP A 415 -22.98 -6.83 4.57
C ASP A 415 -23.47 -5.91 3.42
N ASN A 416 -22.55 -5.43 2.56
CA ASN A 416 -22.85 -4.51 1.49
C ASN A 416 -23.25 -5.19 0.17
N LEU A 417 -22.65 -6.33 -0.16
CA LEU A 417 -22.86 -7.01 -1.45
C LEU A 417 -23.60 -8.34 -1.34
N GLY A 418 -23.58 -8.97 -0.15
CA GLY A 418 -24.06 -10.33 0.05
C GLY A 418 -23.05 -11.40 -0.41
N GLY A 419 -23.22 -12.64 0.07
CA GLY A 419 -22.20 -13.68 -0.06
C GLY A 419 -21.81 -14.04 -1.49
N GLU A 420 -22.78 -14.18 -2.40
CA GLU A 420 -22.49 -14.59 -3.77
C GLU A 420 -21.77 -13.51 -4.59
N TRP A 421 -22.04 -12.24 -4.34
CA TRP A 421 -21.34 -11.15 -5.01
C TRP A 421 -19.93 -10.97 -4.44
N THR A 422 -19.77 -11.05 -3.11
CA THR A 422 -18.45 -11.00 -2.44
C THR A 422 -17.49 -12.04 -3.00
N LYS A 423 -17.94 -13.27 -3.29
CA LYS A 423 -17.12 -14.32 -3.89
C LYS A 423 -16.64 -14.00 -5.32
N GLN A 424 -17.29 -13.08 -6.01
CA GLN A 424 -16.93 -12.63 -7.35
C GLN A 424 -15.98 -11.43 -7.33
N CYS A 425 -15.82 -10.74 -6.20
CA CYS A 425 -14.92 -9.60 -6.07
C CYS A 425 -13.45 -10.01 -6.21
N TYR A 426 -12.67 -9.12 -6.83
CA TYR A 426 -11.25 -9.36 -7.12
C TYR A 426 -11.03 -10.70 -7.83
N PRO A 427 -11.52 -10.86 -9.07
CA PRO A 427 -11.48 -12.11 -9.80
C PRO A 427 -10.09 -12.37 -10.41
N ILE A 428 -9.09 -12.59 -9.54
CA ILE A 428 -7.67 -12.61 -9.89
C ILE A 428 -7.37 -13.61 -11.01
N ARG A 429 -7.84 -14.86 -10.87
CA ARG A 429 -7.65 -15.90 -11.89
C ARG A 429 -8.26 -15.47 -13.21
N HIS A 430 -9.48 -14.97 -13.18
CA HIS A 430 -10.18 -14.55 -14.39
C HIS A 430 -9.49 -13.38 -15.10
N ILE A 431 -8.96 -12.40 -14.36
CA ILE A 431 -8.16 -11.30 -14.91
C ILE A 431 -6.93 -11.85 -15.63
N LEU A 432 -6.22 -12.81 -15.02
CA LEU A 432 -5.05 -13.46 -15.63
C LEU A 432 -5.42 -14.28 -16.87
N ASP A 433 -6.54 -15.02 -16.82
CA ASP A 433 -7.04 -15.81 -17.95
C ASP A 433 -7.38 -14.93 -19.18
N LYS A 434 -7.79 -13.67 -18.96
CA LYS A 434 -8.00 -12.67 -20.02
C LYS A 434 -6.70 -12.04 -20.54
N GLY A 435 -5.54 -12.36 -19.95
CA GLY A 435 -4.23 -11.86 -20.37
C GLY A 435 -3.95 -10.40 -20.00
N VAL A 436 -4.67 -9.86 -19.02
CA VAL A 436 -4.44 -8.49 -18.52
C VAL A 436 -3.17 -8.46 -17.65
N THR A 437 -2.33 -7.44 -17.82
CA THR A 437 -1.21 -7.17 -16.91
C THR A 437 -1.76 -6.81 -15.54
N LEU A 438 -1.42 -7.61 -14.53
CA LEU A 438 -1.91 -7.48 -13.16
C LEU A 438 -0.75 -7.32 -12.17
N GLY A 439 -0.86 -6.38 -11.25
CA GLY A 439 0.01 -6.22 -10.09
C GLY A 439 -0.77 -6.27 -8.79
N PHE A 440 -0.11 -6.68 -7.70
CA PHE A 440 -0.65 -6.62 -6.37
C PHE A 440 -0.12 -5.41 -5.60
N SER A 441 -0.85 -5.02 -4.57
CA SER A 441 -0.52 -3.90 -3.68
C SER A 441 -1.33 -3.98 -2.40
N THR A 442 -1.14 -3.02 -1.49
CA THR A 442 -1.83 -3.00 -0.20
C THR A 442 -2.81 -1.85 -0.04
N ASP A 443 -2.60 -0.73 -0.72
CA ASP A 443 -3.30 0.55 -0.49
C ASP A 443 -3.15 1.07 0.95
N ALA A 444 -2.05 0.71 1.60
CA ALA A 444 -1.79 1.16 2.97
C ALA A 444 -1.66 2.69 3.03
N PRO A 445 -2.33 3.36 4.00
CA PRO A 445 -3.06 2.85 5.17
C PRO A 445 -4.57 2.63 4.97
N ALA A 446 -5.12 2.72 3.76
CA ALA A 446 -6.56 2.66 3.52
C ALA A 446 -7.19 1.27 3.78
N THR A 447 -6.40 0.29 4.19
CA THR A 447 -6.83 -1.07 4.53
C THR A 447 -7.13 -1.17 6.03
N PHE A 448 -8.27 -1.76 6.39
CA PHE A 448 -8.67 -1.99 7.80
C PHE A 448 -7.88 -3.14 8.44
N TRP A 449 -6.57 -2.95 8.58
CA TRP A 449 -5.63 -3.90 9.18
C TRP A 449 -4.50 -3.17 9.91
N ALA A 450 -4.09 -3.66 11.08
CA ALA A 450 -3.11 -2.97 11.93
C ALA A 450 -1.72 -2.82 11.27
N VAL A 451 -1.34 -3.76 10.42
CA VAL A 451 -0.10 -3.71 9.62
C VAL A 451 -0.48 -3.77 8.14
N PRO A 452 -1.05 -2.67 7.60
CA PRO A 452 -1.69 -2.69 6.29
C PRO A 452 -0.71 -2.93 5.14
N SER A 453 0.59 -2.64 5.32
CA SER A 453 1.64 -2.82 4.30
C SER A 453 2.22 -4.23 4.23
N ASP A 454 1.81 -5.17 5.11
CA ASP A 454 2.31 -6.54 5.07
C ASP A 454 1.76 -7.29 3.83
N PRO A 455 2.62 -7.78 2.89
CA PRO A 455 2.14 -8.45 1.68
C PRO A 455 1.61 -9.87 1.93
N PHE A 456 2.03 -10.55 3.01
CA PHE A 456 1.70 -11.95 3.25
C PHE A 456 0.20 -12.22 3.45
N PRO A 457 -0.61 -11.40 4.17
CA PRO A 457 -2.06 -11.54 4.23
C PRO A 457 -2.72 -11.49 2.85
N GLY A 458 -2.29 -10.58 1.97
CA GLY A 458 -2.78 -10.48 0.60
C GLY A 458 -2.43 -11.71 -0.23
N ILE A 459 -1.19 -12.22 -0.13
CA ILE A 459 -0.76 -13.48 -0.77
C ILE A 459 -1.62 -14.66 -0.27
N LYS A 460 -1.79 -14.78 1.05
CA LYS A 460 -2.62 -15.83 1.65
C LYS A 460 -4.05 -15.80 1.12
N LEU A 461 -4.69 -14.64 1.05
CA LEU A 461 -6.02 -14.54 0.48
C LEU A 461 -6.04 -14.95 -1.00
N ALA A 462 -5.10 -14.47 -1.82
CA ALA A 462 -5.05 -14.78 -3.23
C ALA A 462 -4.95 -16.30 -3.49
N VAL A 463 -4.25 -17.03 -2.61
CA VAL A 463 -4.05 -18.48 -2.70
C VAL A 463 -5.20 -19.27 -2.10
N THR A 464 -5.69 -18.88 -0.90
CA THR A 464 -6.69 -19.66 -0.16
C THR A 464 -8.12 -19.22 -0.43
N ARG A 465 -8.32 -17.97 -0.83
CA ARG A 465 -9.63 -17.28 -0.93
C ARG A 465 -10.41 -17.38 0.39
N THR A 466 -9.69 -17.34 1.50
CA THR A 466 -10.26 -17.36 2.85
C THR A 466 -9.80 -16.11 3.61
N ALA A 467 -10.73 -15.32 4.09
CA ALA A 467 -10.46 -14.10 4.86
C ALA A 467 -9.93 -14.40 6.28
N ALA A 468 -9.46 -13.37 6.98
CA ALA A 468 -8.93 -13.49 8.34
C ALA A 468 -9.94 -14.08 9.34
N ASP A 469 -11.23 -13.82 9.15
CA ASP A 469 -12.33 -14.33 9.97
C ASP A 469 -12.85 -15.72 9.53
N GLY A 470 -12.22 -16.33 8.50
CA GLY A 470 -12.61 -17.61 7.93
C GLY A 470 -13.66 -17.55 6.83
N THR A 471 -14.11 -16.37 6.43
CA THR A 471 -15.08 -16.19 5.33
C THR A 471 -14.54 -16.73 4.00
N ASP A 472 -15.37 -17.52 3.29
CA ASP A 472 -15.11 -17.96 1.91
C ASP A 472 -15.32 -16.80 0.92
N CYS A 473 -14.22 -16.35 0.32
CA CYS A 473 -14.17 -15.27 -0.67
C CYS A 473 -14.14 -15.78 -2.13
N GLY A 474 -14.62 -17.00 -2.39
CA GLY A 474 -14.74 -17.56 -3.74
C GLY A 474 -13.50 -18.34 -4.22
N LYS A 475 -13.38 -19.59 -3.79
CA LYS A 475 -12.25 -20.49 -4.09
C LYS A 475 -11.96 -20.69 -5.58
N GLY A 476 -12.95 -20.46 -6.46
CA GLY A 476 -12.77 -20.53 -7.92
C GLY A 476 -11.77 -19.49 -8.47
N GLN A 477 -11.50 -18.42 -7.71
CA GLN A 477 -10.54 -17.37 -8.07
C GLN A 477 -9.15 -17.54 -7.41
N ALA A 478 -8.93 -18.66 -6.73
CA ALA A 478 -7.64 -18.97 -6.10
C ALA A 478 -6.54 -19.16 -7.18
N ILE A 479 -5.36 -18.70 -6.89
CA ILE A 479 -4.14 -18.88 -7.70
C ILE A 479 -3.08 -19.63 -6.89
N ASP A 480 -2.05 -20.14 -7.55
CA ASP A 480 -0.92 -20.75 -6.84
C ASP A 480 0.00 -19.70 -6.21
N VAL A 481 0.86 -20.14 -5.27
CA VAL A 481 1.75 -19.27 -4.51
C VAL A 481 2.78 -18.59 -5.41
N GLU A 482 3.33 -19.29 -6.41
CA GLU A 482 4.31 -18.72 -7.34
C GLU A 482 3.71 -17.55 -8.13
N THR A 483 2.48 -17.73 -8.62
CA THR A 483 1.72 -16.66 -9.28
C THR A 483 1.48 -15.50 -8.32
N ALA A 484 1.06 -15.75 -7.08
CA ALA A 484 0.80 -14.68 -6.10
C ALA A 484 2.06 -13.87 -5.77
N VAL A 485 3.20 -14.53 -5.55
CA VAL A 485 4.50 -13.85 -5.35
C VAL A 485 4.90 -13.09 -6.61
N THR A 486 4.69 -13.66 -7.80
CA THR A 486 5.00 -12.98 -9.07
C THR A 486 4.16 -11.71 -9.24
N LEU A 487 2.90 -11.68 -8.80
CA LEU A 487 2.05 -10.49 -8.87
C LEU A 487 2.49 -9.37 -7.91
N TYR A 488 3.10 -9.72 -6.76
CA TYR A 488 3.73 -8.74 -5.86
C TYR A 488 5.17 -8.36 -6.24
N THR A 489 5.72 -8.93 -7.30
CA THR A 489 7.09 -8.68 -7.76
C THR A 489 7.10 -8.26 -9.23
N ALA A 490 7.25 -9.19 -10.17
CA ALA A 490 7.31 -8.92 -11.61
C ALA A 490 6.03 -8.28 -12.16
N GLY A 491 4.85 -8.71 -11.71
CA GLY A 491 3.57 -8.15 -12.12
C GLY A 491 3.41 -6.70 -11.65
N ALA A 492 3.72 -6.44 -10.38
CA ALA A 492 3.71 -5.10 -9.82
C ALA A 492 4.72 -4.17 -10.53
N ALA A 493 5.96 -4.65 -10.78
CA ALA A 493 6.95 -3.90 -11.53
C ALA A 493 6.46 -3.52 -12.93
N GLN A 494 5.85 -4.47 -13.64
CA GLN A 494 5.34 -4.26 -14.99
C GLN A 494 4.15 -3.28 -15.00
N ALA A 495 3.19 -3.44 -14.08
CA ALA A 495 2.03 -2.56 -13.99
C ALA A 495 2.43 -1.13 -13.64
N ALA A 496 3.41 -0.94 -12.75
CA ALA A 496 3.91 0.37 -12.31
C ALA A 496 4.98 0.96 -13.25
N GLY A 497 5.52 0.16 -14.17
CA GLY A 497 6.58 0.59 -15.09
C GLY A 497 7.93 0.82 -14.40
N PHE A 498 8.28 0.01 -13.39
CA PHE A 498 9.61 -0.02 -12.83
C PHE A 498 10.57 -0.77 -13.75
N PRO A 499 11.64 -0.14 -14.25
CA PRO A 499 12.60 -0.83 -15.10
C PRO A 499 13.49 -1.75 -14.26
N GLU A 500 13.76 -2.96 -14.78
CA GLU A 500 14.76 -3.88 -14.24
C GLU A 500 14.59 -4.24 -12.75
N LEU A 501 13.32 -4.23 -12.26
CA LEU A 501 12.90 -4.64 -10.92
C LEU A 501 11.89 -5.81 -10.96
N GLY A 502 11.67 -6.43 -9.82
CA GLY A 502 10.66 -7.47 -9.61
C GLY A 502 11.01 -8.85 -10.16
N ARG A 503 12.17 -9.02 -10.80
CA ARG A 503 12.72 -10.31 -11.23
C ARG A 503 14.18 -10.41 -10.85
N LEU A 504 14.66 -11.65 -10.63
CA LEU A 504 16.08 -11.92 -10.46
C LEU A 504 16.65 -12.46 -11.77
N LEU A 505 17.17 -11.56 -12.60
CA LEU A 505 17.72 -11.85 -13.93
C LEU A 505 19.03 -11.06 -14.16
N PRO A 506 19.92 -11.54 -15.04
CA PRO A 506 21.07 -10.75 -15.45
C PRO A 506 20.66 -9.37 -15.99
N GLY A 507 21.33 -8.32 -15.50
CA GLY A 507 21.02 -6.92 -15.80
C GLY A 507 20.06 -6.24 -14.82
N TYR A 508 19.23 -6.99 -14.08
CA TYR A 508 18.30 -6.47 -13.08
C TYR A 508 19.00 -6.03 -11.81
N HIS A 509 18.37 -5.18 -11.02
CA HIS A 509 18.82 -4.85 -9.67
C HIS A 509 18.85 -6.11 -8.80
N ALA A 510 19.83 -6.22 -7.94
CA ALA A 510 19.92 -7.29 -6.95
C ALA A 510 19.06 -6.95 -5.72
N ASP A 511 17.75 -6.85 -5.95
CA ASP A 511 16.74 -6.53 -4.95
C ASP A 511 15.97 -7.78 -4.60
N PHE A 512 16.14 -8.29 -3.38
CA PHE A 512 15.54 -9.56 -2.97
C PHE A 512 15.32 -9.66 -1.46
N ALA A 513 14.43 -10.55 -1.08
CA ALA A 513 14.16 -10.90 0.31
C ALA A 513 14.51 -12.36 0.60
N VAL A 514 15.05 -12.61 1.78
CA VAL A 514 15.29 -13.94 2.34
C VAL A 514 14.21 -14.21 3.39
N LEU A 515 13.48 -15.31 3.26
CA LEU A 515 12.33 -15.63 4.10
C LEU A 515 12.69 -16.62 5.21
N SER A 516 11.93 -16.56 6.32
CA SER A 516 12.05 -17.50 7.47
C SER A 516 11.70 -18.93 7.06
N ASP A 517 10.75 -19.07 6.12
CA ASP A 517 10.22 -20.35 5.68
C ASP A 517 10.14 -20.42 4.16
N ASP A 518 9.97 -21.63 3.63
CA ASP A 518 9.84 -21.84 2.19
C ASP A 518 8.39 -21.63 1.72
N ILE A 519 8.03 -20.37 1.43
CA ILE A 519 6.67 -19.95 1.03
C ILE A 519 6.05 -20.83 -0.06
N LEU A 520 6.85 -21.44 -0.92
CA LEU A 520 6.37 -22.30 -2.01
C LEU A 520 6.02 -23.72 -1.54
N ASN A 521 6.41 -24.10 -0.31
CA ASN A 521 6.27 -25.47 0.18
C ASN A 521 5.57 -25.58 1.54
N ILE A 522 5.22 -24.47 2.21
CA ILE A 522 4.42 -24.48 3.43
C ILE A 522 2.93 -24.64 3.13
N PRO A 523 2.10 -25.06 4.10
CA PRO A 523 0.65 -24.98 3.96
C PRO A 523 0.20 -23.55 3.65
N PRO A 524 -0.68 -23.34 2.67
CA PRO A 524 -1.14 -21.99 2.32
C PRO A 524 -1.77 -21.20 3.47
N GLU A 525 -2.33 -21.91 4.45
CA GLU A 525 -2.92 -21.34 5.67
C GLU A 525 -1.89 -20.70 6.60
N GLU A 526 -0.60 -21.01 6.43
CA GLU A 526 0.52 -20.51 7.25
C GLU A 526 1.28 -19.35 6.59
N ILE A 527 0.91 -18.93 5.37
CA ILE A 527 1.61 -17.89 4.60
C ILE A 527 1.75 -16.59 5.40
N ASP A 528 0.74 -16.16 6.15
CA ASP A 528 0.75 -14.95 6.96
C ASP A 528 1.64 -15.04 8.23
N GLN A 529 2.19 -16.22 8.52
CA GLN A 529 3.15 -16.44 9.61
C GLN A 529 4.60 -16.26 9.15
N ILE A 530 4.86 -16.25 7.84
CA ILE A 530 6.20 -16.03 7.29
C ILE A 530 6.72 -14.65 7.71
N ARG A 531 8.03 -14.60 7.94
CA ARG A 531 8.74 -13.35 8.23
C ARG A 531 9.91 -13.20 7.26
N VAL A 532 10.30 -11.97 7.03
CA VAL A 532 11.51 -11.65 6.29
C VAL A 532 12.69 -11.68 7.24
N GLU A 533 13.71 -12.44 6.89
CA GLU A 533 14.96 -12.53 7.66
C GLU A 533 15.98 -11.50 7.21
N GLU A 534 16.08 -11.29 5.89
CA GLU A 534 16.99 -10.31 5.31
C GLU A 534 16.37 -9.68 4.07
N THR A 535 16.64 -8.39 3.86
CA THR A 535 16.27 -7.67 2.65
C THR A 535 17.49 -7.02 2.04
N TYR A 536 17.64 -7.18 0.74
CA TYR A 536 18.73 -6.63 -0.05
C TYR A 536 18.18 -5.67 -1.11
N ILE A 537 18.80 -4.50 -1.24
CA ILE A 537 18.56 -3.53 -2.31
C ILE A 537 19.91 -3.22 -2.97
N GLY A 538 20.00 -3.42 -4.28
CA GLY A 538 21.26 -3.30 -5.00
C GLY A 538 22.37 -4.21 -4.43
N GLY A 539 22.03 -5.42 -3.98
CA GLY A 539 22.95 -6.37 -3.36
C GLY A 539 23.41 -5.98 -1.95
N LYS A 540 23.03 -4.80 -1.43
CA LYS A 540 23.34 -4.37 -0.07
C LYS A 540 22.26 -4.86 0.89
N CYS A 541 22.66 -5.54 1.98
CA CYS A 541 21.75 -5.89 3.06
C CYS A 541 21.29 -4.60 3.77
N VAL A 542 20.00 -4.26 3.61
CA VAL A 542 19.37 -3.06 4.22
C VAL A 542 18.55 -3.41 5.45
N TYR A 543 18.19 -4.68 5.62
CA TYR A 543 17.52 -5.20 6.81
C TYR A 543 18.02 -6.60 7.14
N ARG A 544 18.19 -6.86 8.42
CA ARG A 544 18.44 -8.19 8.97
C ARG A 544 17.72 -8.34 10.28
N ARG A 545 16.86 -9.37 10.36
CA ARG A 545 16.11 -9.68 11.57
C ARG A 545 17.06 -10.10 12.69
N MET A 546 16.94 -9.45 13.82
CA MET A 546 17.71 -9.84 15.01
C MET A 546 17.10 -11.12 15.61
N PRO A 547 17.93 -12.10 16.00
CA PRO A 547 17.43 -13.27 16.74
C PRO A 547 16.65 -12.80 17.99
N GLN A 548 15.47 -13.35 18.21
CA GLN A 548 14.76 -13.14 19.48
C GLN A 548 15.61 -13.76 20.59
N GLN A 549 16.01 -12.93 21.57
CA GLN A 549 16.76 -13.38 22.77
C GLN A 549 15.90 -14.21 23.69
#